data_e2f4aaf420b5859f5f476d9ca79b1564
#
_entry.id   e2f4aaf420b5859f5f476d9ca79b1564
#
_cell.length_a   1.000
_cell.length_b   1.000
_cell.length_c   1.000
_cell.angle_alpha   90.00
_cell.angle_beta   90.00
_cell.angle_gamma   90.00
#
_symmetry.space_group_name_H-M   'P 1'
#
loop_
_entity.id
_entity.type
_entity.pdbx_description
1 polymer ?
#
loop_
_entity_poly.entity_id
_entity_poly.type
_entity_poly.pdbx_seq_one_letter_code
_entity_poly.pdbx_strand_id
1 'polypeptide(L)'
;MFAPLAIVCCIGCSRVDRWDLSGNVTYGGKPVAEGHITFDPITPGAGGGFAKVVDGQYSTRNEGRDHPGGAHRVTVVAYKGLKNPKNPDSDVLPLFPAYEVDVEFPQKKSTMDFDVPADWSGAKKAASSR
;
A
#
# COMPACT_ATOMS: atom_id res chain seq x y z
N MET A 1 32.14 -47.62 16.02
CA MET A 1 32.49 -46.57 15.35
C MET A 1 31.43 -46.10 14.48
N PHE A 2 30.61 -45.19 14.90
CA PHE A 2 29.51 -44.68 14.13
C PHE A 2 29.54 -43.20 14.12
N ALA A 3 29.48 -42.65 12.97
CA ALA A 3 29.33 -41.21 12.84
C ALA A 3 27.86 -40.91 13.05
N PRO A 4 27.51 -40.05 13.96
CA PRO A 4 26.15 -39.61 14.07
C PRO A 4 25.84 -38.76 12.86
N LEU A 5 24.89 -39.18 12.13
CA LEU A 5 24.39 -38.39 11.03
C LEU A 5 23.64 -37.22 11.63
N ALA A 6 24.28 -36.11 11.67
CA ALA A 6 23.61 -34.90 12.07
C ALA A 6 22.70 -34.48 10.93
N ILE A 7 21.46 -34.83 11.03
CA ILE A 7 20.48 -34.32 10.10
C ILE A 7 20.21 -32.90 10.50
N VAL A 8 20.84 -32.00 9.82
CA VAL A 8 20.50 -30.61 9.96
C VAL A 8 19.22 -30.40 9.18
N CYS A 9 18.12 -30.50 9.86
CA CYS A 9 16.90 -30.05 9.27
C CYS A 9 16.95 -28.56 9.19
N CYS A 10 17.43 -28.07 8.09
CA CYS A 10 17.19 -26.69 7.77
C CYS A 10 15.72 -26.56 7.45
N ILE A 11 14.98 -26.30 8.50
CA ILE A 11 13.63 -25.90 8.27
C ILE A 11 13.74 -24.50 7.72
N GLY A 12 13.64 -24.39 6.45
CA GLY A 12 13.60 -23.11 5.83
C GLY A 12 12.39 -22.38 6.30
N CYS A 13 12.58 -21.42 7.17
CA CYS A 13 11.59 -20.40 7.29
C CYS A 13 11.54 -19.71 5.95
N SER A 14 10.47 -19.89 5.23
CA SER A 14 10.31 -19.18 4.00
C SER A 14 10.16 -17.70 4.34
N ARG A 15 11.26 -17.01 4.31
CA ARG A 15 11.27 -15.60 4.49
C ARG A 15 10.90 -14.98 3.17
N VAL A 16 9.82 -14.27 3.15
CA VAL A 16 9.44 -13.48 1.99
C VAL A 16 10.24 -12.19 2.05
N ASP A 17 11.00 -11.94 1.01
CA ASP A 17 11.72 -10.68 0.90
C ASP A 17 10.74 -9.54 0.68
N ARG A 18 11.04 -8.41 1.25
CA ARG A 18 10.21 -7.22 1.14
C ARG A 18 11.07 -6.01 0.85
N TRP A 19 10.52 -5.10 0.07
CA TRP A 19 11.25 -3.93 -0.40
C TRP A 19 10.51 -2.65 -0.07
N ASP A 20 11.29 -1.58 0.13
CA ASP A 20 10.73 -0.28 0.42
C ASP A 20 10.00 0.29 -0.76
N LEU A 21 8.90 0.94 -0.49
CA LEU A 21 8.20 1.76 -1.47
C LEU A 21 7.88 3.10 -0.85
N SER A 22 8.12 4.16 -1.60
CA SER A 22 7.82 5.52 -1.16
C SER A 22 7.36 6.34 -2.34
N GLY A 23 6.83 7.51 -2.08
CA GLY A 23 6.40 8.39 -3.15
C GLY A 23 5.44 9.46 -2.68
N ASN A 24 4.74 10.03 -3.66
CA ASN A 24 3.78 11.09 -3.40
C ASN A 24 2.38 10.63 -3.75
N VAL A 25 1.41 11.16 -3.03
CA VAL A 25 -0.01 10.91 -3.30
C VAL A 25 -0.69 12.26 -3.48
N THR A 26 -1.31 12.44 -4.64
CA THR A 26 -1.99 13.69 -4.97
C THR A 26 -3.44 13.41 -5.38
N TYR A 27 -4.26 14.43 -5.26
CA TYR A 27 -5.65 14.38 -5.71
C TYR A 27 -5.90 15.64 -6.54
N GLY A 28 -6.12 15.46 -7.83
CA GLY A 28 -6.27 16.58 -8.74
C GLY A 28 -5.03 17.47 -8.77
N GLY A 29 -3.86 16.88 -8.60
CA GLY A 29 -2.60 17.62 -8.58
C GLY A 29 -2.21 18.22 -7.24
N LYS A 30 -3.06 18.09 -6.22
CA LYS A 30 -2.77 18.63 -4.90
C LYS A 30 -2.39 17.52 -3.91
N PRO A 31 -1.41 17.77 -3.03
CA PRO A 31 -1.02 16.75 -2.06
C PRO A 31 -2.18 16.34 -1.16
N VAL A 32 -2.27 15.03 -0.91
CA VAL A 32 -3.25 14.50 0.05
C VAL A 32 -2.71 14.74 1.46
N ALA A 33 -3.43 15.49 2.26
CA ALA A 33 -2.94 15.86 3.59
C ALA A 33 -2.85 14.65 4.52
N GLU A 34 -3.85 13.79 4.50
CA GLU A 34 -3.90 12.65 5.39
C GLU A 34 -4.65 11.49 4.74
N GLY A 35 -4.14 10.30 4.92
CA GLY A 35 -4.76 9.10 4.39
C GLY A 35 -3.88 7.89 4.60
N HIS A 36 -4.18 6.83 3.90
CA HIS A 36 -3.33 5.65 3.87
C HIS A 36 -3.43 4.96 2.53
N ILE A 37 -2.45 4.13 2.26
CA ILE A 37 -2.37 3.39 1.01
C ILE A 37 -2.10 1.94 1.37
N THR A 38 -2.79 1.02 0.73
CA THR A 38 -2.61 -0.41 0.95
C THR A 38 -2.22 -1.09 -0.34
N PHE A 39 -1.42 -2.13 -0.22
CA PHE A 39 -0.92 -2.89 -1.36
C PHE A 39 -1.33 -4.34 -1.15
N ASP A 40 -2.29 -4.80 -1.93
CA ASP A 40 -2.79 -6.18 -1.83
C ASP A 40 -2.31 -7.01 -3.00
N PRO A 41 -1.56 -8.09 -2.75
CA PRO A 41 -1.11 -8.95 -3.86
C PRO A 41 -2.32 -9.53 -4.61
N ILE A 42 -2.27 -9.46 -5.92
CA ILE A 42 -3.34 -10.03 -6.76
C ILE A 42 -3.22 -11.55 -6.77
N THR A 43 -1.99 -12.04 -6.71
CA THR A 43 -1.74 -13.49 -6.65
C THR A 43 -1.66 -13.92 -5.19
N PRO A 44 -2.31 -15.02 -4.80
CA PRO A 44 -2.20 -15.51 -3.42
C PRO A 44 -0.76 -15.78 -3.02
N GLY A 45 -0.44 -15.54 -1.77
CA GLY A 45 0.90 -15.77 -1.26
C GLY A 45 1.19 -14.91 -0.06
N ALA A 46 2.26 -14.14 -0.14
CA ALA A 46 2.66 -13.26 0.94
C ALA A 46 1.62 -12.16 1.18
N GLY A 47 1.49 -11.74 2.39
CA GLY A 47 0.61 -10.63 2.73
C GLY A 47 1.07 -9.33 2.10
N GLY A 48 0.16 -8.40 1.91
CA GLY A 48 0.46 -7.13 1.31
C GLY A 48 1.20 -6.17 2.22
N GLY A 49 1.38 -4.96 1.73
CA GLY A 49 1.99 -3.88 2.49
C GLY A 49 1.03 -2.71 2.67
N PHE A 50 1.48 -1.71 3.35
CA PHE A 50 0.70 -0.49 3.53
C PHE A 50 1.61 0.65 3.97
N ALA A 51 1.10 1.86 3.89
CA ALA A 51 1.80 3.04 4.40
C ALA A 51 0.80 4.13 4.75
N LYS A 52 1.19 4.99 5.66
CA LYS A 52 0.40 6.15 6.01
C LYS A 52 0.78 7.29 5.08
N VAL A 53 -0.20 8.06 4.65
CA VAL A 53 0.03 9.25 3.83
C VAL A 53 -0.06 10.48 4.72
N VAL A 54 0.98 11.30 4.71
CA VAL A 54 1.03 12.56 5.46
C VAL A 54 1.62 13.62 4.56
N ASP A 55 0.92 14.73 4.41
CA ASP A 55 1.39 15.86 3.60
C ASP A 55 1.78 15.44 2.17
N GLY A 56 0.99 14.55 1.60
CA GLY A 56 1.21 14.11 0.23
C GLY A 56 2.32 13.10 0.04
N GLN A 57 2.88 12.57 1.12
CA GLN A 57 4.00 11.63 1.04
C GLN A 57 3.72 10.34 1.80
N TYR A 58 4.24 9.24 1.31
CA TYR A 58 4.16 7.97 2.00
C TYR A 58 5.50 7.23 1.90
N SER A 59 5.74 6.36 2.88
CA SER A 59 6.88 5.45 2.87
C SER A 59 6.52 4.22 3.68
N THR A 60 6.74 3.05 3.12
CA THR A 60 6.46 1.79 3.81
C THR A 60 7.36 1.59 5.02
N ARG A 61 8.50 2.27 5.06
CA ARG A 61 9.40 2.23 6.22
C ARG A 61 8.95 3.11 7.37
N ASN A 62 8.03 4.02 7.11
CA ASN A 62 7.60 4.97 8.11
C ASN A 62 6.13 4.74 8.39
N GLU A 63 5.82 4.07 9.47
CA GLU A 63 4.46 3.69 9.83
C GLU A 63 3.79 2.88 8.73
N GLY A 64 4.47 1.84 8.28
CA GLY A 64 3.96 1.01 7.21
C GLY A 64 4.60 -0.36 7.17
N ARG A 65 4.39 -1.04 6.06
CA ARG A 65 4.94 -2.36 5.81
C ARG A 65 5.36 -2.47 4.36
N ASP A 66 6.58 -2.92 4.13
CA ASP A 66 7.12 -3.09 2.78
C ASP A 66 6.35 -4.14 1.98
N HIS A 67 6.46 -4.07 0.65
CA HIS A 67 5.76 -4.99 -0.25
C HIS A 67 6.66 -6.15 -0.69
N PRO A 68 6.07 -7.28 -1.08
CA PRO A 68 6.84 -8.45 -1.52
C PRO A 68 7.15 -8.48 -3.02
N GLY A 69 6.82 -7.42 -3.76
CA GLY A 69 7.00 -7.41 -5.21
C GLY A 69 5.88 -8.10 -5.96
N GLY A 70 5.78 -7.89 -7.24
CA GLY A 70 4.79 -8.50 -8.11
C GLY A 70 3.53 -7.69 -8.28
N ALA A 71 2.52 -8.29 -8.89
CA ALA A 71 1.26 -7.60 -9.17
C ALA A 71 0.46 -7.35 -7.91
N HIS A 72 0.04 -6.09 -7.73
CA HIS A 72 -0.71 -5.66 -6.55
C HIS A 72 -1.86 -4.77 -6.94
N ARG A 73 -2.91 -4.81 -6.15
CA ARG A 73 -3.96 -3.81 -6.20
C ARG A 73 -3.66 -2.79 -5.12
N VAL A 74 -3.49 -1.55 -5.54
CA VAL A 74 -3.21 -0.46 -4.63
C VAL A 74 -4.50 0.29 -4.37
N THR A 75 -4.81 0.49 -3.08
CA THR A 75 -5.99 1.26 -2.69
C THR A 75 -5.53 2.49 -1.92
N VAL A 76 -5.94 3.65 -2.39
CA VAL A 76 -5.62 4.92 -1.75
C VAL A 76 -6.87 5.46 -1.07
N VAL A 77 -6.77 5.72 0.22
CA VAL A 77 -7.86 6.29 1.00
C VAL A 77 -7.36 7.59 1.59
N ALA A 78 -8.10 8.65 1.41
CA ALA A 78 -7.75 9.96 1.96
C ALA A 78 -8.89 10.51 2.77
N TYR A 79 -8.57 11.32 3.76
CA TYR A 79 -9.52 11.84 4.70
C TYR A 79 -9.64 13.36 4.59
N LYS A 80 -10.89 13.83 4.66
CA LYS A 80 -11.17 15.25 4.65
C LYS A 80 -11.21 15.81 6.07
N GLY A 81 -11.46 14.95 7.04
CA GLY A 81 -11.58 15.33 8.43
C GLY A 81 -12.64 14.53 9.14
N LEU A 82 -12.94 14.89 10.37
CA LEU A 82 -13.98 14.22 11.14
C LEU A 82 -15.35 14.76 10.74
N LYS A 83 -16.34 13.89 10.74
CA LYS A 83 -17.71 14.25 10.47
C LYS A 83 -18.19 15.30 11.50
N ASN A 84 -17.75 15.15 12.73
CA ASN A 84 -17.99 16.13 13.77
C ASN A 84 -16.66 16.50 14.42
N PRO A 85 -16.05 17.63 14.06
CA PRO A 85 -14.75 18.01 14.60
C PRO A 85 -14.70 18.16 16.11
N LYS A 86 -15.86 18.34 16.74
CA LYS A 86 -15.91 18.46 18.20
C LYS A 86 -15.95 17.12 18.91
N ASN A 87 -16.16 16.04 18.16
CA ASN A 87 -16.21 14.70 18.69
C ASN A 87 -15.12 13.84 18.03
N PRO A 88 -14.01 13.55 18.73
CA PRO A 88 -12.93 12.77 18.14
C PRO A 88 -13.31 11.35 17.78
N ASP A 89 -14.43 10.85 18.33
CA ASP A 89 -14.90 9.51 18.00
C ASP A 89 -15.87 9.51 16.82
N SER A 90 -16.09 10.66 16.20
CA SER A 90 -16.98 10.70 15.03
C SER A 90 -16.32 10.07 13.81
N ASP A 91 -17.15 9.65 12.85
CA ASP A 91 -16.66 9.06 11.61
C ASP A 91 -15.75 10.02 10.87
N VAL A 92 -14.78 9.46 10.17
CA VAL A 92 -13.89 10.23 9.32
C VAL A 92 -14.56 10.39 7.95
N LEU A 93 -14.53 11.61 7.42
CA LEU A 93 -15.08 11.88 6.10
C LEU A 93 -14.02 11.59 5.04
N PRO A 94 -14.35 10.78 4.04
CA PRO A 94 -13.41 10.54 2.95
C PRO A 94 -13.31 11.78 2.07
N LEU A 95 -12.11 12.04 1.57
CA LEU A 95 -11.87 13.12 0.63
C LEU A 95 -12.39 12.75 -0.77
N PHE A 96 -12.28 11.47 -1.12
CA PHE A 96 -12.78 10.92 -2.37
C PHE A 96 -13.09 9.45 -2.14
N PRO A 97 -13.89 8.81 -3.02
CA PRO A 97 -14.11 7.37 -2.90
C PRO A 97 -12.78 6.64 -3.05
N ALA A 98 -12.61 5.52 -2.35
CA ALA A 98 -11.35 4.78 -2.39
C ALA A 98 -10.87 4.57 -3.83
N TYR A 99 -9.63 4.93 -4.09
CA TYR A 99 -9.05 4.85 -5.42
C TYR A 99 -8.27 3.54 -5.54
N GLU A 100 -8.61 2.73 -6.53
CA GLU A 100 -7.95 1.45 -6.74
C GLU A 100 -7.26 1.42 -8.09
N VAL A 101 -6.06 0.93 -8.10
CA VAL A 101 -5.29 0.78 -9.34
C VAL A 101 -4.40 -0.45 -9.21
N ASP A 102 -4.26 -1.19 -10.31
CA ASP A 102 -3.40 -2.36 -10.33
C ASP A 102 -2.02 -1.97 -10.85
N VAL A 103 -0.99 -2.39 -10.15
CA VAL A 103 0.39 -2.05 -10.51
C VAL A 103 1.28 -3.27 -10.36
N GLU A 104 2.45 -3.22 -10.98
CA GLU A 104 3.47 -4.25 -10.84
C GLU A 104 4.64 -3.66 -10.06
N PHE A 105 4.93 -4.20 -8.89
CA PHE A 105 6.04 -3.70 -8.10
C PHE A 105 7.33 -4.47 -8.44
N PRO A 106 8.43 -3.76 -8.65
CA PRO A 106 9.71 -4.43 -8.85
C PRO A 106 10.21 -5.03 -7.55
N GLN A 107 11.04 -6.05 -7.65
CA GLN A 107 11.65 -6.67 -6.48
C GLN A 107 12.90 -5.91 -6.09
N LYS A 108 12.73 -4.65 -5.74
CA LYS A 108 13.78 -3.76 -5.30
C LYS A 108 13.17 -2.52 -4.65
N LYS A 109 13.96 -1.80 -3.89
CA LYS A 109 13.55 -0.51 -3.35
C LYS A 109 13.17 0.40 -4.52
N SER A 110 12.02 1.04 -4.44
CA SER A 110 11.52 1.85 -5.54
C SER A 110 10.68 3.01 -5.06
N THR A 111 10.36 3.90 -5.98
CA THR A 111 9.49 5.04 -5.73
C THR A 111 8.34 4.98 -6.73
N MET A 112 7.13 5.22 -6.26
CA MET A 112 5.96 5.24 -7.11
C MET A 112 4.99 6.29 -6.59
N ASP A 113 4.57 7.19 -7.48
CA ASP A 113 3.62 8.23 -7.14
C ASP A 113 2.23 7.84 -7.59
N PHE A 114 1.22 8.27 -6.85
CA PHE A 114 -0.17 8.00 -7.18
C PHE A 114 -0.92 9.33 -7.26
N ASP A 115 -1.51 9.60 -8.41
CA ASP A 115 -2.29 10.81 -8.62
C ASP A 115 -3.73 10.41 -8.87
N VAL A 116 -4.60 10.71 -7.90
CA VAL A 116 -6.01 10.42 -8.02
C VAL A 116 -6.65 11.55 -8.84
N PRO A 117 -7.33 11.22 -9.95
CA PRO A 117 -7.96 12.26 -10.76
C PRO A 117 -8.98 13.07 -9.97
N ALA A 118 -9.05 14.36 -10.24
CA ALA A 118 -9.99 15.24 -9.55
C ALA A 118 -11.45 14.83 -9.77
N ASP A 119 -11.73 14.17 -10.89
CA ASP A 119 -13.07 13.70 -11.22
C ASP A 119 -13.32 12.22 -10.82
N TRP A 120 -12.44 11.65 -10.00
CA TRP A 120 -12.62 10.29 -9.55
C TRP A 120 -13.93 10.15 -8.78
N SER A 121 -14.78 9.24 -9.24
CA SER A 121 -16.10 9.04 -8.65
C SER A 121 -16.27 7.67 -7.99
N GLY A 122 -15.20 6.89 -7.90
CA GLY A 122 -15.28 5.54 -7.35
C GLY A 122 -15.65 4.49 -8.36
N ALA A 123 -16.03 4.88 -9.59
CA ALA A 123 -16.31 3.91 -10.62
C ALA A 123 -15.00 3.35 -11.13
N LYS A 124 -14.96 2.03 -11.28
CA LYS A 124 -13.80 1.41 -11.78
C LYS A 124 -13.66 1.69 -13.23
N LYS A 125 -12.83 2.61 -13.61
CA LYS A 125 -12.60 2.83 -14.91
C LYS A 125 -11.54 2.06 -15.37
N ALA A 126 -11.48 1.65 -15.95
CA ALA A 126 -10.36 1.30 -16.33
C ALA A 126 -9.57 0.63 -16.10
N ALA A 127 -9.83 0.42 -15.49
CA ALA A 127 -9.03 -0.47 -15.36
C ALA A 127 -8.96 -1.14 -16.58
N SER A 128 -9.29 -0.91 -16.75
CA SER A 128 -9.20 -1.27 -17.56
C SER A 128 -8.47 -0.98 -18.41
N SER A 129 -8.19 -0.89 -18.56
CA SER A 129 -7.57 -0.70 -19.18
C SER A 129 -6.67 -1.10 -19.41
N ARG A 130 -6.66 -1.51 -19.54
CA ARG A 130 -5.97 -1.99 -19.63
C ARG A 130 -5.40 -2.05 -19.84
#